data_a572080e471b2273a5f73d96d69cdab8
#
_entry.id   a572080e471b2273a5f73d96d69cdab8
#
_cell.length_a   1.000
_cell.length_b   1.000
_cell.length_c   1.000
_cell.angle_alpha   90.00
_cell.angle_beta   90.00
_cell.angle_gamma   90.00
#
_symmetry.space_group_name_H-M   'P 1'
#
loop_
_entity.id
_entity.type
_entity.pdbx_description
1 polymer ?
#
loop_
_entity_poly.entity_id
_entity_poly.type
_entity_poly.pdbx_seq_one_letter_code
_entity_poly.pdbx_strand_id
1 'polypeptide(L)'
;MELKQMDNKQLVTELIRKDSERAKLVKEVTEYKNEIMGRGAVFMDNTNTRFVKYYGNNGSCAVTDAETLTIGDDLRLKSLLPEGVYEKFVKVTPAVKYEYDKKLEQALKAIFKGEYSFGMTLDEYLSDSGLFPHEVDAKQKKVLLRKLSGEYAKDRKLLESMFGKDTYEEELLYIYRIKNGELIRVFLPDEGLDAQIEEIRKCMIVEVSTKITIDASDVEEE
;
A
#
# COMPACT_ATOMS: atom_id res chain seq x y z
N MET A 1 28.59 17.86 31.53
CA MET A 1 28.42 17.32 32.90
C MET A 1 27.80 15.94 32.76
N GLU A 2 28.45 14.92 33.28
CA GLU A 2 27.92 13.56 33.15
C GLU A 2 26.65 13.39 34.02
N LEU A 3 25.62 12.71 33.50
CA LEU A 3 24.35 12.48 34.19
C LEU A 3 24.53 11.94 35.62
N LYS A 4 25.57 11.11 35.85
CA LYS A 4 25.90 10.51 37.14
C LYS A 4 26.41 11.53 38.21
N GLN A 5 26.80 12.72 37.80
CA GLN A 5 27.33 13.78 38.68
C GLN A 5 26.29 14.83 39.04
N MET A 6 25.07 14.75 38.50
CA MET A 6 23.98 15.66 38.77
C MET A 6 23.21 15.23 40.01
N ASP A 7 22.82 16.18 40.83
CA ASP A 7 21.86 15.92 41.91
C ASP A 7 20.43 15.72 41.36
N ASN A 8 19.53 15.18 42.16
CA ASN A 8 18.16 14.89 41.74
C ASN A 8 17.40 16.13 41.23
N LYS A 9 17.64 17.29 41.81
CA LYS A 9 16.99 18.55 41.41
C LYS A 9 17.46 18.99 40.04
N GLN A 10 18.76 18.90 39.78
CA GLN A 10 19.36 19.20 38.49
C GLN A 10 18.86 18.23 37.39
N LEU A 11 18.81 16.92 37.72
CA LEU A 11 18.27 15.90 36.81
C LEU A 11 16.83 16.17 36.42
N VAL A 12 15.97 16.48 37.40
CA VAL A 12 14.55 16.79 37.15
C VAL A 12 14.41 18.07 36.29
N THR A 13 15.19 19.11 36.60
CA THR A 13 15.17 20.35 35.83
C THR A 13 15.55 20.13 34.38
N GLU A 14 16.64 19.38 34.13
CA GLU A 14 17.08 19.06 32.77
C GLU A 14 16.09 18.14 32.04
N LEU A 15 15.49 17.17 32.73
CA LEU A 15 14.46 16.31 32.15
C LEU A 15 13.25 17.12 31.66
N ILE A 16 12.74 18.05 32.49
CA ILE A 16 11.61 18.92 32.13
C ILE A 16 11.97 19.80 30.92
N ARG A 17 13.18 20.37 30.92
CA ARG A 17 13.67 21.18 29.79
C ARG A 17 13.72 20.38 28.48
N LYS A 18 14.32 19.18 28.53
CA LYS A 18 14.44 18.29 27.38
C LYS A 18 13.09 17.79 26.88
N ASP A 19 12.17 17.49 27.79
CA ASP A 19 10.82 17.07 27.39
C ASP A 19 10.05 18.22 26.71
N SER A 20 10.20 19.46 27.21
CA SER A 20 9.65 20.65 26.54
C SER A 20 10.24 20.89 25.15
N GLU A 21 11.56 20.73 24.98
CA GLU A 21 12.24 20.82 23.70
C GLU A 21 11.74 19.74 22.73
N ARG A 22 11.61 18.49 23.20
CA ARG A 22 11.03 17.37 22.44
C ARG A 22 9.62 17.70 21.97
N ALA A 23 8.77 18.23 22.86
CA ALA A 23 7.39 18.58 22.51
C ALA A 23 7.32 19.64 21.40
N LYS A 24 8.21 20.67 21.44
CA LYS A 24 8.32 21.68 20.37
C LYS A 24 8.77 21.06 19.05
N LEU A 25 9.82 20.23 19.07
CA LEU A 25 10.32 19.56 17.86
C LEU A 25 9.26 18.61 17.25
N VAL A 26 8.52 17.88 18.09
CA VAL A 26 7.41 17.03 17.62
C VAL A 26 6.35 17.85 16.90
N LYS A 27 6.00 19.04 17.45
CA LYS A 27 5.05 19.94 16.80
C LYS A 27 5.56 20.44 15.45
N GLU A 28 6.79 20.92 15.37
CA GLU A 28 7.42 21.38 14.13
C GLU A 28 7.47 20.26 13.07
N VAL A 29 7.94 19.06 13.45
CA VAL A 29 7.97 17.89 12.56
C VAL A 29 6.57 17.55 12.06
N THR A 30 5.55 17.67 12.90
CA THR A 30 4.16 17.42 12.50
C THR A 30 3.67 18.44 11.47
N GLU A 31 4.02 19.72 11.65
CA GLU A 31 3.69 20.77 10.69
C GLU A 31 4.34 20.51 9.31
N TYR A 32 5.64 20.16 9.27
CA TYR A 32 6.30 19.78 8.01
C TYR A 32 5.68 18.53 7.38
N LYS A 33 5.33 17.51 8.16
CA LYS A 33 4.65 16.30 7.66
C LYS A 33 3.30 16.64 7.04
N ASN A 34 2.51 17.48 7.70
CA ASN A 34 1.20 17.88 7.22
C ASN A 34 1.30 18.65 5.89
N GLU A 35 2.30 19.55 5.78
CA GLU A 35 2.53 20.30 4.54
C GLU A 35 2.92 19.36 3.38
N ILE A 36 3.86 18.43 3.61
CA ILE A 36 4.28 17.46 2.58
C ILE A 36 3.12 16.53 2.21
N MET A 37 2.33 16.06 3.18
CA MET A 37 1.13 15.27 2.92
C MET A 37 0.10 16.02 2.08
N GLY A 38 -0.15 17.30 2.40
CA GLY A 38 -1.04 18.14 1.61
C GLY A 38 -0.60 18.30 0.17
N ARG A 39 0.68 18.58 -0.06
CA ARG A 39 1.26 18.65 -1.42
C ARG A 39 1.18 17.31 -2.15
N GLY A 40 1.47 16.23 -1.45
CA GLY A 40 1.39 14.88 -2.00
C GLY A 40 -0.03 14.50 -2.39
N ALA A 41 -1.02 14.80 -1.56
CA ALA A 41 -2.43 14.53 -1.85
C ALA A 41 -2.90 15.28 -3.11
N VAL A 42 -2.58 16.58 -3.24
CA VAL A 42 -2.90 17.37 -4.44
C VAL A 42 -2.22 16.81 -5.70
N PHE A 43 -0.95 16.39 -5.59
CA PHE A 43 -0.25 15.80 -6.72
C PHE A 43 -0.88 14.46 -7.13
N MET A 44 -1.16 13.57 -6.18
CA MET A 44 -1.77 12.27 -6.44
C MET A 44 -3.16 12.40 -7.07
N ASP A 45 -3.97 13.37 -6.62
CA ASP A 45 -5.29 13.66 -7.19
C ASP A 45 -5.18 14.15 -8.65
N ASN A 46 -4.25 15.06 -8.92
CA ASN A 46 -4.05 15.61 -10.26
C ASN A 46 -3.47 14.61 -11.27
N THR A 47 -2.69 13.63 -10.80
CA THR A 47 -2.01 12.63 -11.67
C THR A 47 -2.66 11.27 -11.61
N ASN A 48 -3.73 11.09 -10.84
CA ASN A 48 -4.39 9.81 -10.59
C ASN A 48 -3.42 8.71 -10.13
N THR A 49 -2.39 9.11 -9.36
CA THR A 49 -1.41 8.19 -8.75
C THR A 49 -1.73 8.02 -7.27
N ARG A 50 -1.23 6.94 -6.67
CA ARG A 50 -1.41 6.65 -5.24
C ARG A 50 -0.14 6.78 -4.42
N PHE A 51 0.90 7.26 -5.06
CA PHE A 51 2.23 7.35 -4.48
C PHE A 51 3.00 8.51 -5.08
N VAL A 52 3.63 9.32 -4.23
CA VAL A 52 4.61 10.31 -4.64
C VAL A 52 5.80 10.28 -3.69
N LYS A 53 6.99 10.41 -4.21
CA LYS A 53 8.24 10.45 -3.45
C LYS A 53 8.95 11.79 -3.65
N TYR A 54 9.20 12.49 -2.56
CA TYR A 54 9.97 13.72 -2.53
C TYR A 54 11.38 13.46 -2.01
N TYR A 55 12.36 14.05 -2.64
CA TYR A 55 13.77 13.89 -2.30
C TYR A 55 14.33 15.18 -1.67
N GLY A 56 15.04 15.03 -0.56
CA GLY A 56 15.89 16.04 0.04
C GLY A 56 17.36 15.68 -0.14
N ASN A 57 18.26 16.49 0.38
CA ASN A 57 19.70 16.24 0.29
C ASN A 57 20.12 14.96 1.03
N ASN A 58 19.49 14.67 2.18
CA ASN A 58 19.88 13.59 3.08
C ASN A 58 18.77 12.54 3.28
N GLY A 59 17.92 12.33 2.31
CA GLY A 59 16.85 11.36 2.42
C GLY A 59 15.65 11.67 1.54
N SER A 60 14.55 10.96 1.78
CA SER A 60 13.33 11.12 1.01
C SER A 60 12.09 10.92 1.88
N CYS A 61 10.99 11.51 1.46
CA CYS A 61 9.66 11.26 2.02
C CYS A 61 8.76 10.66 0.95
N ALA A 62 8.01 9.63 1.31
CA ALA A 62 6.97 9.08 0.46
C ALA A 62 5.59 9.41 1.04
N VAL A 63 4.72 9.95 0.21
CA VAL A 63 3.30 10.15 0.50
C VAL A 63 2.51 9.10 -0.26
N THR A 64 1.68 8.35 0.44
CA THR A 64 0.89 7.26 -0.12
C THR A 64 -0.52 7.30 0.40
N ASP A 65 -1.47 6.85 -0.39
CA ASP A 65 -2.81 6.56 0.10
C ASP A 65 -2.77 5.32 0.98
N ALA A 66 -3.19 5.48 2.21
CA ALA A 66 -3.35 4.38 3.14
C ALA A 66 -4.81 3.99 3.25
N GLU A 67 -5.08 2.72 3.06
CA GLU A 67 -6.43 2.16 3.09
C GLU A 67 -6.64 1.37 4.37
N THR A 68 -7.72 1.69 5.07
CA THR A 68 -8.17 0.91 6.23
C THR A 68 -9.43 0.16 5.85
N LEU A 69 -9.37 -1.17 5.89
CA LEU A 69 -10.53 -2.03 5.69
C LEU A 69 -11.26 -2.19 7.03
N THR A 70 -12.55 -1.87 7.03
CA THR A 70 -13.45 -2.17 8.14
C THR A 70 -14.55 -3.10 7.64
N ILE A 71 -14.69 -4.27 8.27
CA ILE A 71 -15.77 -5.21 7.96
C ILE A 71 -16.92 -4.90 8.93
N GLY A 72 -18.06 -4.50 8.37
CA GLY A 72 -19.26 -4.16 9.15
C GLY A 72 -20.07 -5.36 9.61
N ASP A 73 -19.99 -6.49 8.89
CA ASP A 73 -20.71 -7.72 9.19
C ASP A 73 -19.85 -8.95 8.87
N ASP A 74 -19.07 -9.39 9.86
CA ASP A 74 -18.19 -10.56 9.76
C ASP A 74 -18.95 -11.88 9.55
N LEU A 75 -20.11 -12.04 10.16
CA LEU A 75 -20.90 -13.28 10.03
C LEU A 75 -21.40 -13.43 8.60
N ARG A 76 -21.83 -12.33 7.99
CA ARG A 76 -22.26 -12.32 6.58
C ARG A 76 -21.08 -12.58 5.66
N LEU A 77 -19.93 -11.92 5.86
CA LEU A 77 -18.72 -12.19 5.08
C LEU A 77 -18.32 -13.66 5.16
N LYS A 78 -18.35 -14.27 6.36
CA LYS A 78 -18.08 -15.70 6.55
C LYS A 78 -19.00 -16.58 5.73
N SER A 79 -20.30 -16.26 5.64
CA SER A 79 -21.27 -17.05 4.87
C SER A 79 -21.11 -16.90 3.35
N LEU A 80 -20.47 -15.84 2.88
CA LEU A 80 -20.25 -15.56 1.45
C LEU A 80 -18.93 -16.14 0.92
N LEU A 81 -17.96 -16.38 1.78
CA LEU A 81 -16.69 -17.00 1.40
C LEU A 81 -16.84 -18.52 1.26
N PRO A 82 -16.11 -19.17 0.33
CA PRO A 82 -16.07 -20.62 0.23
C PRO A 82 -15.65 -21.29 1.54
N GLU A 83 -16.14 -22.53 1.76
CA GLU A 83 -15.82 -23.31 2.96
C GLU A 83 -14.29 -23.41 3.18
N GLY A 84 -13.85 -23.14 4.40
CA GLY A 84 -12.45 -23.19 4.80
C GLY A 84 -11.63 -21.94 4.46
N VAL A 85 -12.13 -21.03 3.62
CA VAL A 85 -11.39 -19.78 3.31
C VAL A 85 -11.38 -18.86 4.52
N TYR A 86 -12.52 -18.66 5.16
CA TYR A 86 -12.61 -17.80 6.34
C TYR A 86 -11.69 -18.28 7.47
N GLU A 87 -11.77 -19.56 7.84
CA GLU A 87 -10.98 -20.16 8.92
C GLU A 87 -9.47 -20.13 8.64
N LYS A 88 -9.08 -20.19 7.37
CA LYS A 88 -7.66 -20.17 6.95
C LYS A 88 -7.05 -18.78 6.98
N PHE A 89 -7.82 -17.75 6.65
CA PHE A 89 -7.32 -16.39 6.42
C PHE A 89 -7.81 -15.35 7.44
N VAL A 90 -8.78 -15.69 8.29
CA VAL A 90 -9.29 -14.84 9.38
C VAL A 90 -8.90 -15.43 10.72
N LYS A 91 -8.10 -14.69 11.50
CA LYS A 91 -7.72 -15.08 12.86
C LYS A 91 -8.64 -14.40 13.86
N VAL A 92 -9.38 -15.19 14.61
CA VAL A 92 -10.25 -14.72 15.69
C VAL A 92 -9.49 -14.77 17.01
N THR A 93 -9.37 -13.63 17.71
CA THR A 93 -8.82 -13.58 19.06
C THR A 93 -9.93 -13.53 20.13
N PRO A 94 -9.68 -13.98 21.38
CA PRO A 94 -10.71 -13.98 22.44
C PRO A 94 -11.29 -12.60 22.77
N ALA A 95 -10.63 -11.52 22.35
CA ALA A 95 -11.10 -10.14 22.51
C ALA A 95 -12.01 -9.69 21.35
N VAL A 96 -12.52 -10.60 20.53
CA VAL A 96 -13.33 -10.32 19.32
C VAL A 96 -12.61 -9.39 18.34
N LYS A 97 -11.31 -9.55 18.22
CA LYS A 97 -10.52 -8.85 17.21
C LYS A 97 -10.26 -9.80 16.05
N TYR A 98 -10.79 -9.45 14.89
CA TYR A 98 -10.54 -10.18 13.66
C TYR A 98 -9.27 -9.67 12.99
N GLU A 99 -8.37 -10.57 12.64
CA GLU A 99 -7.16 -10.25 11.87
C GLU A 99 -7.25 -10.99 10.54
N TYR A 100 -7.23 -10.22 9.46
CA TYR A 100 -7.32 -10.75 8.10
C TYR A 100 -5.92 -10.97 7.53
N ASP A 101 -5.75 -12.06 6.77
CA ASP A 101 -4.53 -12.25 5.99
C ASP A 101 -4.37 -11.09 4.97
N LYS A 102 -3.14 -10.63 4.78
CA LYS A 102 -2.84 -9.47 3.91
C LYS A 102 -3.33 -9.64 2.48
N LYS A 103 -3.30 -10.86 1.94
CA LYS A 103 -3.78 -11.14 0.58
C LYS A 103 -5.29 -11.09 0.50
N LEU A 104 -5.98 -11.64 1.51
CA LEU A 104 -7.44 -11.53 1.60
C LEU A 104 -7.84 -10.05 1.77
N GLU A 105 -7.18 -9.32 2.66
CA GLU A 105 -7.43 -7.89 2.84
C GLU A 105 -7.23 -7.09 1.54
N GLN A 106 -6.18 -7.37 0.78
CA GLN A 106 -5.94 -6.76 -0.53
C GLN A 106 -7.06 -7.10 -1.53
N ALA A 107 -7.49 -8.37 -1.61
CA ALA A 107 -8.58 -8.78 -2.47
C ALA A 107 -9.89 -8.07 -2.11
N LEU A 108 -10.23 -7.99 -0.81
CA LEU A 108 -11.41 -7.29 -0.32
C LEU A 108 -11.38 -5.79 -0.64
N LYS A 109 -10.24 -5.12 -0.46
CA LYS A 109 -10.05 -3.71 -0.86
C LYS A 109 -10.25 -3.51 -2.36
N ALA A 110 -9.69 -4.39 -3.18
CA ALA A 110 -9.85 -4.35 -4.63
C ALA A 110 -11.33 -4.55 -5.04
N ILE A 111 -12.04 -5.48 -4.39
CA ILE A 111 -13.48 -5.70 -4.58
C ILE A 111 -14.27 -4.42 -4.23
N PHE A 112 -14.01 -3.82 -3.08
CA PHE A 112 -14.72 -2.60 -2.65
C PHE A 112 -14.57 -1.46 -3.65
N LYS A 113 -13.34 -1.24 -4.14
CA LYS A 113 -13.00 -0.15 -5.05
C LYS A 113 -13.33 -0.44 -6.52
N GLY A 114 -13.60 -1.66 -6.90
CA GLY A 114 -13.74 -2.07 -8.29
C GLY A 114 -12.41 -2.05 -9.06
N GLU A 115 -11.28 -2.23 -8.37
CA GLU A 115 -9.93 -2.13 -8.93
C GLU A 115 -9.35 -3.49 -9.29
N TYR A 116 -10.05 -4.20 -10.13
CA TYR A 116 -9.65 -5.52 -10.65
C TYR A 116 -10.11 -5.67 -12.10
N SER A 117 -9.52 -6.63 -12.80
CA SER A 117 -9.92 -7.04 -14.15
C SER A 117 -9.90 -8.56 -14.28
N PHE A 118 -10.96 -9.12 -14.86
CA PHE A 118 -11.06 -10.54 -15.21
C PHE A 118 -10.99 -10.78 -16.72
N GLY A 119 -11.04 -9.72 -17.51
CA GLY A 119 -11.14 -9.80 -18.98
C GLY A 119 -9.84 -10.13 -19.68
N MET A 120 -8.70 -10.09 -18.99
CA MET A 120 -7.38 -10.28 -19.60
C MET A 120 -6.40 -10.85 -18.57
N THR A 121 -5.56 -11.77 -18.99
CA THR A 121 -4.42 -12.26 -18.22
C THR A 121 -3.21 -11.34 -18.36
N LEU A 122 -2.26 -11.42 -17.43
CA LEU A 122 -1.00 -10.67 -17.56
C LEU A 122 -0.19 -11.08 -18.78
N ASP A 123 -0.28 -12.35 -19.18
CA ASP A 123 0.37 -12.86 -20.41
C ASP A 123 -0.19 -12.23 -21.68
N GLU A 124 -1.50 -12.14 -21.78
CA GLU A 124 -2.20 -11.47 -22.90
C GLU A 124 -1.87 -9.99 -22.93
N TYR A 125 -1.90 -9.29 -21.77
CA TYR A 125 -1.56 -7.88 -21.66
C TYR A 125 -0.15 -7.57 -22.17
N LEU A 126 0.85 -8.33 -21.74
CA LEU A 126 2.24 -8.16 -22.15
C LEU A 126 2.50 -8.52 -23.61
N SER A 127 1.56 -9.20 -24.27
CA SER A 127 1.67 -9.60 -25.68
C SER A 127 0.95 -8.65 -26.64
N ASP A 128 0.09 -7.78 -26.11
CA ASP A 128 -0.70 -6.84 -26.90
C ASP A 128 0.04 -5.50 -27.02
N SER A 129 0.65 -5.26 -28.17
CA SER A 129 1.39 -4.01 -28.45
C SER A 129 0.52 -2.75 -28.47
N GLY A 130 -0.80 -2.89 -28.53
CA GLY A 130 -1.74 -1.78 -28.41
C GLY A 130 -2.02 -1.37 -26.97
N LEU A 131 -1.78 -2.28 -26.02
CA LEU A 131 -2.02 -2.06 -24.58
C LEU A 131 -0.71 -1.92 -23.80
N PHE A 132 0.31 -2.71 -24.13
CA PHE A 132 1.63 -2.63 -23.53
C PHE A 132 2.63 -2.11 -24.58
N PRO A 133 3.01 -0.82 -24.53
CA PRO A 133 3.72 -0.14 -25.61
C PRO A 133 5.20 -0.50 -25.75
N HIS A 134 5.69 -1.44 -24.94
CA HIS A 134 7.10 -1.85 -24.93
C HIS A 134 7.28 -3.19 -25.63
N GLU A 135 8.28 -3.29 -26.52
CA GLU A 135 8.66 -4.56 -27.12
C GLU A 135 9.24 -5.49 -26.06
N VAL A 136 8.64 -6.68 -25.93
CA VAL A 136 8.99 -7.66 -24.90
C VAL A 136 9.43 -8.96 -25.57
N ASP A 137 10.70 -9.32 -25.41
CA ASP A 137 11.18 -10.63 -25.85
C ASP A 137 10.72 -11.77 -24.92
N ALA A 138 10.84 -13.02 -25.37
CA ALA A 138 10.39 -14.18 -24.62
C ALA A 138 11.07 -14.33 -23.21
N LYS A 139 12.31 -13.86 -23.07
CA LYS A 139 13.04 -13.92 -21.79
C LYS A 139 12.54 -12.82 -20.85
N GLN A 140 12.38 -11.61 -21.35
CA GLN A 140 11.80 -10.47 -20.61
C GLN A 140 10.38 -10.79 -20.15
N LYS A 141 9.54 -11.33 -21.04
CA LYS A 141 8.17 -11.75 -20.71
C LYS A 141 8.15 -12.75 -19.55
N LYS A 142 8.99 -13.77 -19.59
CA LYS A 142 9.10 -14.75 -18.51
C LYS A 142 9.51 -14.11 -17.18
N VAL A 143 10.39 -13.11 -17.20
CA VAL A 143 10.80 -12.38 -16.00
C VAL A 143 9.65 -11.53 -15.48
N LEU A 144 8.95 -10.79 -16.35
CA LEU A 144 7.81 -9.95 -15.99
C LEU A 144 6.68 -10.77 -15.38
N LEU A 145 6.25 -11.86 -16.03
CA LEU A 145 5.20 -12.76 -15.51
C LEU A 145 5.51 -13.30 -14.11
N ARG A 146 6.79 -13.54 -13.80
CA ARG A 146 7.20 -14.04 -12.49
C ARG A 146 7.33 -12.97 -11.42
N LYS A 147 7.76 -11.76 -11.80
CA LYS A 147 8.17 -10.72 -10.83
C LYS A 147 7.12 -9.62 -10.62
N LEU A 148 6.27 -9.35 -11.61
CA LEU A 148 5.20 -8.38 -11.46
C LEU A 148 4.20 -8.86 -10.42
N SER A 149 3.95 -8.03 -9.43
CA SER A 149 3.17 -8.38 -8.24
C SER A 149 1.89 -7.55 -8.05
N GLY A 150 1.72 -6.46 -8.80
CA GLY A 150 0.71 -5.44 -8.57
C GLY A 150 1.13 -4.41 -7.51
N GLU A 151 2.36 -4.46 -7.00
CA GLU A 151 2.89 -3.47 -6.08
C GLU A 151 3.58 -2.33 -6.85
N TYR A 152 2.97 -1.15 -6.93
CA TYR A 152 3.44 -0.01 -7.72
C TYR A 152 4.93 0.27 -7.60
N ALA A 153 5.47 0.38 -6.38
CA ALA A 153 6.87 0.73 -6.18
C ALA A 153 7.85 -0.35 -6.63
N LYS A 154 7.49 -1.63 -6.51
CA LYS A 154 8.32 -2.77 -6.96
C LYS A 154 8.22 -2.93 -8.45
N ASP A 155 7.01 -2.91 -8.99
CA ASP A 155 6.74 -3.12 -10.41
C ASP A 155 7.32 -1.98 -11.24
N ARG A 156 7.22 -0.73 -10.77
CA ARG A 156 7.87 0.42 -11.39
C ARG A 156 9.39 0.26 -11.49
N LYS A 157 10.07 -0.11 -10.40
CA LYS A 157 11.51 -0.37 -10.43
C LYS A 157 11.88 -1.47 -11.41
N LEU A 158 11.05 -2.50 -11.54
CA LEU A 158 11.25 -3.57 -12.50
C LEU A 158 11.13 -3.06 -13.94
N LEU A 159 10.08 -2.30 -14.26
CA LEU A 159 9.87 -1.71 -15.59
C LEU A 159 11.00 -0.72 -15.92
N GLU A 160 11.36 0.17 -15.01
CA GLU A 160 12.50 1.10 -15.18
C GLU A 160 13.81 0.37 -15.47
N SER A 161 14.04 -0.78 -14.84
CA SER A 161 15.24 -1.59 -15.06
C SER A 161 15.29 -2.27 -16.44
N MET A 162 14.13 -2.50 -17.06
CA MET A 162 14.01 -3.22 -18.33
C MET A 162 13.85 -2.28 -19.53
N PHE A 163 13.14 -1.18 -19.37
CA PHE A 163 12.73 -0.29 -20.47
C PHE A 163 13.22 1.15 -20.30
N GLY A 164 13.91 1.47 -19.20
CA GLY A 164 14.42 2.80 -18.90
C GLY A 164 13.53 3.58 -17.92
N LYS A 165 13.94 4.82 -17.62
CA LYS A 165 13.21 5.65 -16.66
C LYS A 165 12.01 6.32 -17.33
N ASP A 166 10.81 5.98 -16.84
CA ASP A 166 9.53 6.57 -17.22
C ASP A 166 8.55 6.50 -16.05
N THR A 167 7.37 7.09 -16.18
CA THR A 167 6.33 7.06 -15.13
C THR A 167 5.60 5.73 -15.06
N TYR A 168 5.38 5.06 -16.20
CA TYR A 168 4.65 3.78 -16.32
C TYR A 168 3.27 3.78 -15.67
N GLU A 169 2.58 4.93 -15.65
CA GLU A 169 1.34 5.10 -14.89
C GLU A 169 0.22 4.18 -15.40
N GLU A 170 0.04 4.12 -16.72
CA GLU A 170 -0.98 3.29 -17.34
C GLU A 170 -0.64 1.81 -17.21
N GLU A 171 0.61 1.41 -17.46
CA GLU A 171 1.07 0.03 -17.36
C GLU A 171 0.92 -0.49 -15.92
N LEU A 172 1.32 0.29 -14.94
CA LEU A 172 1.21 -0.09 -13.53
C LEU A 172 -0.25 -0.23 -13.09
N LEU A 173 -1.15 0.64 -13.59
CA LEU A 173 -2.58 0.55 -13.31
C LEU A 173 -3.18 -0.74 -13.90
N TYR A 174 -2.86 -1.08 -15.15
CA TYR A 174 -3.33 -2.33 -15.77
C TYR A 174 -2.78 -3.56 -15.06
N ILE A 175 -1.47 -3.60 -14.79
CA ILE A 175 -0.83 -4.69 -14.04
C ILE A 175 -1.50 -4.86 -12.67
N TYR A 176 -1.71 -3.77 -11.95
CA TYR A 176 -2.37 -3.77 -10.65
C TYR A 176 -3.78 -4.37 -10.70
N ARG A 177 -4.60 -3.95 -11.67
CA ARG A 177 -5.97 -4.49 -11.84
C ARG A 177 -5.99 -5.95 -12.22
N ILE A 178 -5.10 -6.39 -13.12
CA ILE A 178 -4.98 -7.80 -13.53
C ILE A 178 -4.57 -8.65 -12.31
N LYS A 179 -3.55 -8.21 -11.56
CA LYS A 179 -3.08 -8.93 -10.37
C LYS A 179 -4.12 -9.02 -9.26
N ASN A 180 -4.92 -7.98 -9.07
CA ASN A 180 -6.05 -8.03 -8.15
C ASN A 180 -7.14 -9.00 -8.63
N GLY A 181 -7.42 -9.06 -9.93
CA GLY A 181 -8.34 -10.05 -10.49
C GLY A 181 -7.86 -11.49 -10.28
N GLU A 182 -6.56 -11.76 -10.55
CA GLU A 182 -5.93 -13.04 -10.25
C GLU A 182 -6.04 -13.39 -8.74
N LEU A 183 -5.80 -12.41 -7.87
CA LEU A 183 -5.86 -12.60 -6.43
C LEU A 183 -7.28 -12.89 -5.93
N ILE A 184 -8.30 -12.22 -6.47
CA ILE A 184 -9.70 -12.47 -6.11
C ILE A 184 -10.10 -13.91 -6.46
N ARG A 185 -9.67 -14.42 -7.62
CA ARG A 185 -9.91 -15.81 -8.04
C ARG A 185 -9.22 -16.86 -7.17
N VAL A 186 -8.25 -16.51 -6.36
CA VAL A 186 -7.68 -17.41 -5.35
C VAL A 186 -8.68 -17.69 -4.23
N PHE A 187 -9.58 -16.75 -3.93
CA PHE A 187 -10.51 -16.82 -2.80
C PHE A 187 -11.93 -17.13 -3.22
N LEU A 188 -12.34 -16.75 -4.43
CA LEU A 188 -13.69 -16.91 -4.94
C LEU A 188 -13.71 -17.77 -6.20
N PRO A 189 -14.68 -18.71 -6.32
CA PRO A 189 -14.86 -19.49 -7.55
C PRO A 189 -15.38 -18.63 -8.69
N ASP A 190 -15.10 -19.03 -9.93
CA ASP A 190 -15.59 -18.30 -11.12
C ASP A 190 -17.11 -18.37 -11.27
N GLU A 191 -17.74 -19.43 -10.74
CA GLU A 191 -19.20 -19.62 -10.80
C GLU A 191 -19.92 -18.63 -9.86
N GLY A 192 -20.71 -17.72 -10.43
CA GLY A 192 -21.44 -16.72 -9.68
C GLY A 192 -20.57 -15.59 -9.12
N LEU A 193 -19.34 -15.43 -9.62
CA LEU A 193 -18.34 -14.50 -9.11
C LEU A 193 -18.85 -13.05 -8.98
N ASP A 194 -19.54 -12.53 -10.00
CA ASP A 194 -20.04 -11.14 -9.97
C ASP A 194 -21.08 -10.93 -8.86
N ALA A 195 -21.99 -11.90 -8.68
CA ALA A 195 -22.99 -11.81 -7.63
C ALA A 195 -22.37 -11.90 -6.24
N GLN A 196 -21.38 -12.76 -6.06
CA GLN A 196 -20.63 -12.87 -4.79
C GLN A 196 -19.85 -11.58 -4.48
N ILE A 197 -19.21 -10.98 -5.48
CA ILE A 197 -18.49 -9.70 -5.33
C ILE A 197 -19.43 -8.59 -4.86
N GLU A 198 -20.62 -8.46 -5.46
CA GLU A 198 -21.60 -7.46 -5.06
C GLU A 198 -22.08 -7.66 -3.61
N GLU A 199 -22.29 -8.90 -3.18
CA GLU A 199 -22.68 -9.19 -1.79
C GLU A 199 -21.54 -8.94 -0.81
N ILE A 200 -20.30 -9.31 -1.15
CA ILE A 200 -19.11 -9.04 -0.33
C ILE A 200 -18.90 -7.54 -0.18
N ARG A 201 -19.07 -6.75 -1.24
CA ARG A 201 -18.95 -5.29 -1.20
C ARG A 201 -19.87 -4.63 -0.16
N LYS A 202 -21.06 -5.19 0.06
CA LYS A 202 -22.02 -4.69 1.05
C LYS A 202 -21.61 -4.98 2.50
N CYS A 203 -20.66 -5.91 2.74
CA CYS A 203 -20.22 -6.29 4.09
C CYS A 203 -19.13 -5.40 4.66
N MET A 204 -18.54 -4.48 3.89
CA MET A 204 -17.33 -3.76 4.28
C MET A 204 -17.37 -2.29 3.88
N ILE A 205 -16.50 -1.50 4.54
CA ILE A 205 -16.20 -0.12 4.21
C ILE A 205 -14.68 0.01 4.13
N VAL A 206 -14.18 0.68 3.09
CA VAL A 206 -12.77 1.03 2.97
C VAL A 206 -12.62 2.54 3.11
N GLU A 207 -11.92 2.97 4.16
CA GLU A 207 -11.57 4.37 4.35
C GLU A 207 -10.18 4.61 3.77
N VAL A 208 -10.06 5.64 2.93
CA VAL A 208 -8.76 6.06 2.37
C VAL A 208 -8.21 7.19 3.23
N SER A 209 -6.98 7.05 3.66
CA SER A 209 -6.25 8.10 4.38
C SER A 209 -4.85 8.25 3.81
N THR A 210 -4.34 9.48 3.83
CA THR A 210 -2.99 9.77 3.35
C THR A 210 -1.96 9.51 4.46
N LYS A 211 -0.92 8.76 4.15
CA LYS A 211 0.21 8.50 5.06
C LYS A 211 1.50 9.03 4.48
N ILE A 212 2.39 9.45 5.37
CA ILE A 212 3.77 9.82 5.04
C ILE A 212 4.75 8.83 5.67
N THR A 213 5.68 8.33 4.87
CA THR A 213 6.83 7.56 5.33
C THR A 213 8.11 8.34 5.04
N ILE A 214 8.96 8.46 6.04
CA ILE A 214 10.26 9.14 5.94
C ILE A 214 11.35 8.07 5.94
N ASP A 215 12.22 8.13 4.94
CA ASP A 215 13.39 7.28 4.80
C ASP A 215 14.62 8.20 4.85
N ALA A 216 15.29 8.20 6.00
CA ALA A 216 16.54 8.93 6.20
C ALA A 216 17.69 8.03 5.73
N SER A 217 18.50 8.52 4.80
CA SER A 217 19.79 7.88 4.51
C SER A 217 20.73 8.13 5.70
N ASP A 218 21.40 7.11 6.17
CA ASP A 218 22.46 7.25 7.16
C ASP A 218 23.49 8.24 6.63
N VAL A 219 23.60 9.39 7.31
CA VAL A 219 24.70 10.33 7.05
C VAL A 219 25.89 9.67 7.71
N GLU A 220 26.83 9.13 6.93
CA GLU A 220 28.17 8.84 7.45
C GLU A 220 28.71 10.17 8.00
N GLU A 221 28.82 10.26 9.33
CA GLU A 221 29.51 11.33 10.00
C GLU A 221 31.00 11.27 9.58
N GLU A 222 31.45 12.21 8.72
CA GLU A 222 32.85 12.44 8.45
C GLU A 222 33.53 13.11 9.66
#